data_f66474a7b43e399a10cd50c8586c91ef
#
_entry.id   f66474a7b43e399a10cd50c8586c91ef
#
_cell.length_a   1.000
_cell.length_b   1.000
_cell.length_c   1.000
_cell.angle_alpha   90.00
_cell.angle_beta   90.00
_cell.angle_gamma   90.00
#
_symmetry.space_group_name_H-M   'P 1'
#
loop_
_entity.id
_entity.type
_entity.pdbx_description
1 polymer ?
#
loop_
_entity_poly.entity_id
_entity_poly.type
_entity_poly.pdbx_seq_one_letter_code
_entity_poly.pdbx_strand_id
1 'polypeptide(L)'
;RAWCRHELWHILQSRYPRMQQALARTSYLMQDADEILNEVVQQDLSFCGHPTQLDLAKLASLSPARQRQLLSMWMKGEETYRPALDMVQRLQDEVIESKTDAQAALHWNHFYYLRYQNQLYRIEQNQYLASKSKQLPQEQEVQFQLHQQLQFTSGVFQIESSKMGLAFALFNHKLTLKPRLGGEKIHLYGRVGAWPLKKAIQEAHIFPWMRHTIQILSVDNVMLGV
;
A
#
# COMPACT_ATOMS: atom_id res chain seq x y z
N ARG A 1 -1.45 3.15 41.99
CA ARG A 1 -1.55 4.65 42.00
C ARG A 1 -1.68 5.22 43.44
N ALA A 2 -2.51 4.62 44.31
CA ALA A 2 -2.67 5.10 45.69
C ALA A 2 -1.35 5.07 46.48
N TRP A 3 -0.61 3.96 46.44
CA TRP A 3 0.70 3.83 47.10
C TRP A 3 1.69 4.93 46.64
N CYS A 4 1.78 5.22 45.33
CA CYS A 4 2.64 6.27 44.82
C CYS A 4 2.31 7.65 45.42
N ARG A 5 1.02 7.95 45.66
CA ARG A 5 0.58 9.24 46.25
C ARG A 5 0.83 9.31 47.75
N HIS A 6 0.59 8.23 48.48
CA HIS A 6 0.60 8.24 49.94
C HIS A 6 2.00 7.98 50.51
N GLU A 7 2.78 7.12 49.88
CA GLU A 7 4.09 6.70 50.40
C GLU A 7 5.23 7.35 49.61
N LEU A 8 5.31 7.00 48.32
CA LEU A 8 6.47 7.39 47.50
C LEU A 8 6.60 8.90 47.34
N TRP A 9 5.47 9.60 47.17
CA TRP A 9 5.47 11.05 46.93
C TRP A 9 6.06 11.82 48.12
N HIS A 10 5.68 11.51 49.36
CA HIS A 10 6.19 12.16 50.56
C HIS A 10 7.68 11.92 50.76
N ILE A 11 8.15 10.70 50.51
CA ILE A 11 9.57 10.37 50.59
C ILE A 11 10.38 11.18 49.58
N LEU A 12 9.92 11.24 48.35
CA LEU A 12 10.59 11.98 47.29
C LEU A 12 10.56 13.49 47.53
N GLN A 13 9.45 14.03 48.02
CA GLN A 13 9.29 15.46 48.26
C GLN A 13 10.18 15.94 49.45
N SER A 14 10.31 15.13 50.49
CA SER A 14 11.21 15.44 51.60
C SER A 14 12.68 15.46 51.18
N ARG A 15 13.09 14.53 50.27
CA ARG A 15 14.48 14.47 49.80
C ARG A 15 14.77 15.46 48.68
N TYR A 16 13.77 15.76 47.83
CA TYR A 16 13.87 16.62 46.67
C TYR A 16 12.75 17.66 46.65
N PRO A 17 12.81 18.72 47.43
CA PRO A 17 11.71 19.68 47.57
C PRO A 17 11.27 20.36 46.28
N ARG A 18 12.19 20.49 45.31
CA ARG A 18 11.91 21.12 44.02
C ARG A 18 11.52 20.10 42.92
N MET A 19 11.36 18.83 43.25
CA MET A 19 11.09 17.76 42.26
C MET A 19 9.83 18.04 41.46
N GLN A 20 8.75 18.49 42.11
CA GLN A 20 7.50 18.79 41.42
C GLN A 20 7.67 19.86 40.33
N GLN A 21 8.41 20.93 40.64
CA GLN A 21 8.70 21.98 39.65
C GLN A 21 9.57 21.45 38.50
N ALA A 22 10.57 20.63 38.82
CA ALA A 22 11.45 20.02 37.82
C ALA A 22 10.67 19.08 36.89
N LEU A 23 9.79 18.22 37.44
CA LEU A 23 8.94 17.33 36.65
C LEU A 23 7.95 18.12 35.78
N ALA A 24 7.30 19.14 36.32
CA ALA A 24 6.40 19.99 35.57
C ALA A 24 7.12 20.67 34.39
N ARG A 25 8.31 21.25 34.65
CA ARG A 25 9.14 21.85 33.61
C ARG A 25 9.56 20.84 32.54
N THR A 26 10.00 19.66 32.95
CA THR A 26 10.38 18.59 32.02
C THR A 26 9.19 18.15 31.17
N SER A 27 8.00 18.00 31.78
CA SER A 27 6.77 17.67 31.09
C SER A 27 6.42 18.71 30.01
N TYR A 28 6.55 19.98 30.33
CA TYR A 28 6.33 21.08 29.38
C TYR A 28 7.29 20.99 28.19
N LEU A 29 8.59 20.88 28.49
CA LEU A 29 9.60 20.78 27.42
C LEU A 29 9.40 19.52 26.52
N MET A 30 8.91 18.42 27.11
CA MET A 30 8.60 17.22 26.33
C MET A 30 7.36 17.40 25.45
N GLN A 31 6.35 18.17 25.91
CA GLN A 31 5.18 18.51 25.08
C GLN A 31 5.59 19.38 23.89
N ASP A 32 6.38 20.44 24.12
CA ASP A 32 6.90 21.27 23.03
C ASP A 32 7.75 20.46 22.05
N ALA A 33 8.59 19.55 22.55
CA ALA A 33 9.39 18.68 21.71
C ALA A 33 8.53 17.71 20.87
N ASP A 34 7.45 17.17 21.43
CA ASP A 34 6.52 16.31 20.70
C ASP A 34 5.75 17.08 19.62
N GLU A 35 5.35 18.32 19.90
CA GLU A 35 4.70 19.20 18.93
C GLU A 35 5.64 19.49 17.75
N ILE A 36 6.85 19.94 18.00
CA ILE A 36 7.87 20.19 16.98
C ILE A 36 8.15 18.92 16.17
N LEU A 37 8.28 17.76 16.82
CA LEU A 37 8.52 16.49 16.17
C LEU A 37 7.37 16.12 15.22
N ASN A 38 6.13 16.31 15.68
CA ASN A 38 4.95 16.02 14.87
C ASN A 38 4.87 16.94 13.64
N GLU A 39 5.19 18.24 13.77
CA GLU A 39 5.26 19.17 12.63
C GLU A 39 6.30 18.72 11.60
N VAL A 40 7.51 18.37 12.04
CA VAL A 40 8.58 17.90 11.16
C VAL A 40 8.16 16.61 10.46
N VAL A 41 7.54 15.67 11.17
CA VAL A 41 7.09 14.40 10.57
C VAL A 41 5.99 14.62 9.55
N GLN A 42 5.07 15.55 9.77
CA GLN A 42 4.02 15.88 8.78
C GLN A 42 4.61 16.52 7.52
N GLN A 43 5.61 17.40 7.65
CA GLN A 43 6.36 17.96 6.52
C GLN A 43 7.07 16.84 5.74
N ASP A 44 7.75 15.93 6.44
CA ASP A 44 8.43 14.79 5.85
C ASP A 44 7.46 13.85 5.12
N LEU A 45 6.30 13.58 5.71
CA LEU A 45 5.28 12.76 5.10
C LEU A 45 4.77 13.39 3.80
N SER A 46 4.46 14.68 3.82
CA SER A 46 4.03 15.44 2.64
C SER A 46 5.11 15.46 1.54
N PHE A 47 6.38 15.52 1.93
CA PHE A 47 7.51 15.45 1.01
C PHE A 47 7.70 14.07 0.41
N CYS A 48 7.63 13.01 1.24
CA CYS A 48 7.91 11.64 0.82
C CYS A 48 6.74 10.95 0.12
N GLY A 49 5.48 11.39 0.33
CA GLY A 49 4.34 10.77 -0.31
C GLY A 49 3.01 11.06 0.38
N HIS A 50 2.19 10.03 0.55
CA HIS A 50 0.86 10.13 1.15
C HIS A 50 0.51 8.84 1.94
N PRO A 51 -0.67 8.79 2.60
CA PRO A 51 -0.99 7.73 3.58
C PRO A 51 -0.86 6.29 3.09
N THR A 52 -0.94 6.04 1.78
CA THR A 52 -0.88 4.69 1.22
C THR A 52 0.43 4.38 0.49
N GLN A 53 1.29 5.39 0.27
CA GLN A 53 2.48 5.23 -0.57
C GLN A 53 3.58 6.22 -0.20
N LEU A 54 4.81 5.75 -0.07
CA LEU A 54 6.01 6.57 0.14
C LEU A 54 7.05 6.35 -0.95
N ASP A 55 7.70 7.42 -1.38
CA ASP A 55 8.85 7.40 -2.27
C ASP A 55 10.13 7.09 -1.48
N LEU A 56 10.77 5.98 -1.81
CA LEU A 56 11.95 5.50 -1.09
C LEU A 56 13.21 6.35 -1.35
N ALA A 57 13.33 7.02 -2.52
CA ALA A 57 14.44 7.93 -2.75
C ALA A 57 14.34 9.18 -1.88
N LYS A 58 13.15 9.73 -1.76
CA LYS A 58 12.89 10.86 -0.87
C LYS A 58 13.07 10.48 0.59
N LEU A 59 12.56 9.30 0.99
CA LEU A 59 12.76 8.77 2.34
C LEU A 59 14.25 8.62 2.66
N ALA A 60 15.04 8.04 1.74
CA ALA A 60 16.48 7.86 1.90
C ALA A 60 17.26 9.18 2.03
N SER A 61 16.73 10.31 1.53
CA SER A 61 17.34 11.62 1.68
C SER A 61 17.22 12.22 3.09
N LEU A 62 16.32 11.68 3.91
CA LEU A 62 16.15 12.10 5.30
C LEU A 62 17.19 11.47 6.21
N SER A 63 17.49 12.12 7.35
CA SER A 63 18.35 11.52 8.36
C SER A 63 17.72 10.25 8.95
N PRO A 64 18.52 9.28 9.45
CA PRO A 64 17.99 8.03 10.00
C PRO A 64 16.94 8.22 11.11
N ALA A 65 17.09 9.27 11.92
CA ALA A 65 16.11 9.59 12.96
C ALA A 65 14.77 10.04 12.36
N ARG A 66 14.79 10.91 11.34
CA ARG A 66 13.60 11.37 10.63
C ARG A 66 12.91 10.21 9.90
N GLN A 67 13.69 9.34 9.23
CA GLN A 67 13.15 8.15 8.59
C GLN A 67 12.36 7.27 9.57
N ARG A 68 12.95 6.94 10.74
CA ARG A 68 12.28 6.13 11.78
C ARG A 68 11.01 6.79 12.29
N GLN A 69 11.04 8.10 12.55
CA GLN A 69 9.86 8.81 13.04
C GLN A 69 8.76 8.89 11.97
N LEU A 70 9.12 9.17 10.72
CA LEU A 70 8.18 9.18 9.60
C LEU A 70 7.54 7.80 9.43
N LEU A 71 8.34 6.73 9.36
CA LEU A 71 7.83 5.36 9.21
C LEU A 71 6.91 4.97 10.38
N SER A 72 7.30 5.30 11.62
CA SER A 72 6.47 5.05 12.81
C SER A 72 5.11 5.77 12.73
N MET A 73 5.09 7.03 12.31
CA MET A 73 3.86 7.81 12.15
C MET A 73 3.02 7.31 10.95
N TRP A 74 3.67 7.02 9.83
CA TRP A 74 3.01 6.51 8.63
C TRP A 74 2.38 5.14 8.86
N MET A 75 3.06 4.24 9.55
CA MET A 75 2.51 2.95 9.97
C MET A 75 1.32 3.13 10.91
N LYS A 76 1.44 4.02 11.91
CA LYS A 76 0.34 4.33 12.83
C LYS A 76 -0.92 4.73 12.06
N GLY A 77 -0.82 5.65 11.09
CA GLY A 77 -1.99 6.20 10.40
C GLY A 77 -3.04 6.70 11.39
N GLU A 78 -4.25 6.16 11.31
CA GLU A 78 -5.39 6.48 12.21
C GLU A 78 -5.45 5.62 13.47
N GLU A 79 -4.52 4.66 13.63
CA GLU A 79 -4.49 3.79 14.81
C GLU A 79 -4.17 4.56 16.10
N THR A 80 -4.62 4.03 17.23
CA THR A 80 -4.38 4.65 18.55
C THR A 80 -2.91 4.65 18.94
N TYR A 81 -2.20 3.57 18.61
CA TYR A 81 -0.82 3.35 19.05
C TYR A 81 0.14 3.31 17.87
N ARG A 82 1.33 3.84 18.09
CA ARG A 82 2.46 3.68 17.15
C ARG A 82 2.98 2.25 17.21
N PRO A 83 3.56 1.72 16.12
CA PRO A 83 4.27 0.45 16.16
C PRO A 83 5.45 0.52 17.15
N ALA A 84 5.81 -0.61 17.73
CA ALA A 84 7.02 -0.73 18.52
C ALA A 84 8.26 -0.49 17.63
N LEU A 85 9.37 -0.09 18.24
CA LEU A 85 10.58 0.28 17.50
C LEU A 85 11.13 -0.86 16.66
N ASP A 86 11.09 -2.09 17.17
CA ASP A 86 11.48 -3.31 16.47
C ASP A 86 10.66 -3.55 15.21
N MET A 87 9.36 -3.22 15.22
CA MET A 87 8.51 -3.34 14.04
C MET A 87 8.90 -2.33 12.95
N VAL A 88 9.26 -1.09 13.33
CA VAL A 88 9.77 -0.10 12.38
C VAL A 88 11.12 -0.55 11.79
N GLN A 89 11.98 -1.13 12.62
CA GLN A 89 13.27 -1.67 12.17
C GLN A 89 13.06 -2.83 11.20
N ARG A 90 12.15 -3.76 11.51
CA ARG A 90 11.80 -4.85 10.60
C ARG A 90 11.27 -4.35 9.25
N LEU A 91 10.48 -3.26 9.24
CA LEU A 91 10.02 -2.66 7.98
C LEU A 91 11.22 -2.16 7.15
N GLN A 92 12.21 -1.56 7.79
CA GLN A 92 13.45 -1.12 7.12
C GLN A 92 14.24 -2.31 6.57
N ASP A 93 14.57 -3.29 7.41
CA ASP A 93 15.46 -4.39 7.07
C ASP A 93 14.81 -5.40 6.11
N GLU A 94 13.56 -5.80 6.39
CA GLU A 94 12.89 -6.89 5.66
C GLU A 94 12.21 -6.41 4.37
N VAL A 95 11.77 -5.15 4.29
CA VAL A 95 11.00 -4.64 3.16
C VAL A 95 11.77 -3.58 2.38
N ILE A 96 12.23 -2.52 3.05
CA ILE A 96 12.86 -1.38 2.36
C ILE A 96 14.25 -1.76 1.82
N GLU A 97 15.07 -2.48 2.60
CA GLU A 97 16.41 -2.91 2.22
C GLU A 97 16.46 -4.27 1.52
N SER A 98 15.28 -4.90 1.33
CA SER A 98 15.20 -6.18 0.61
C SER A 98 15.73 -6.07 -0.82
N LYS A 99 16.15 -7.19 -1.41
CA LYS A 99 16.55 -7.23 -2.82
C LYS A 99 15.40 -6.79 -3.72
N THR A 100 15.71 -6.15 -4.83
CA THR A 100 14.72 -5.53 -5.73
C THR A 100 13.71 -6.52 -6.33
N ASP A 101 14.09 -7.78 -6.44
CA ASP A 101 13.26 -8.90 -6.94
C ASP A 101 12.51 -9.64 -5.82
N ALA A 102 12.80 -9.36 -4.57
CA ALA A 102 12.12 -9.96 -3.42
C ALA A 102 10.67 -9.46 -3.33
N GLN A 103 9.74 -10.39 -3.15
CA GLN A 103 8.34 -10.08 -2.81
C GLN A 103 8.17 -9.98 -1.29
N ALA A 104 9.03 -9.19 -0.65
CA ALA A 104 8.98 -9.00 0.80
C ALA A 104 7.68 -8.28 1.19
N ALA A 105 7.04 -8.78 2.23
CA ALA A 105 5.81 -8.21 2.78
C ALA A 105 5.87 -8.28 4.30
N LEU A 106 5.68 -7.17 4.97
CA LEU A 106 5.54 -7.09 6.41
C LEU A 106 4.07 -6.87 6.77
N HIS A 107 3.56 -7.67 7.70
CA HIS A 107 2.20 -7.48 8.24
C HIS A 107 2.27 -6.81 9.61
N TRP A 108 1.49 -5.75 9.79
CA TRP A 108 1.26 -5.12 11.08
C TRP A 108 -0.14 -4.53 11.15
N ASN A 109 -0.88 -4.83 12.23
CA ASN A 109 -2.29 -4.51 12.39
C ASN A 109 -3.13 -4.96 11.18
N HIS A 110 -3.87 -4.03 10.59
CA HIS A 110 -4.77 -4.27 9.46
C HIS A 110 -4.11 -4.05 8.09
N PHE A 111 -2.78 -3.88 8.06
CA PHE A 111 -2.07 -3.51 6.83
C PHE A 111 -0.91 -4.43 6.52
N TYR A 112 -0.68 -4.60 5.21
CA TYR A 112 0.56 -5.13 4.65
C TYR A 112 1.38 -4.00 4.05
N TYR A 113 2.68 -4.07 4.30
CA TYR A 113 3.68 -3.12 3.80
C TYR A 113 4.53 -3.84 2.76
N LEU A 114 4.60 -3.28 1.55
CA LEU A 114 5.20 -3.93 0.38
C LEU A 114 6.05 -2.93 -0.39
N ARG A 115 7.19 -3.39 -0.85
CA ARG A 115 8.02 -2.62 -1.78
C ARG A 115 7.75 -3.03 -3.21
N TYR A 116 7.56 -2.05 -4.08
CA TYR A 116 7.54 -2.27 -5.51
C TYR A 116 8.28 -1.12 -6.21
N GLN A 117 9.31 -1.47 -6.99
CA GLN A 117 10.24 -0.49 -7.56
C GLN A 117 10.84 0.39 -6.46
N ASN A 118 10.73 1.70 -6.59
CA ASN A 118 11.24 2.66 -5.62
C ASN A 118 10.14 3.24 -4.71
N GLN A 119 9.07 2.48 -4.50
CA GLN A 119 7.93 2.90 -3.69
C GLN A 119 7.64 1.88 -2.60
N LEU A 120 7.22 2.36 -1.43
CA LEU A 120 6.70 1.58 -0.32
C LEU A 120 5.19 1.76 -0.26
N TYR A 121 4.45 0.67 -0.25
CA TYR A 121 2.98 0.66 -0.25
C TYR A 121 2.42 0.14 1.07
N ARG A 122 1.33 0.76 1.54
CA ARG A 122 0.50 0.29 2.64
C ARG A 122 -0.83 -0.16 2.08
N ILE A 123 -1.15 -1.44 2.20
CA ILE A 123 -2.32 -2.07 1.61
C ILE A 123 -3.13 -2.73 2.71
N GLU A 124 -4.44 -2.59 2.69
CA GLU A 124 -5.32 -3.27 3.65
C GLU A 124 -5.17 -4.80 3.57
N GLN A 125 -5.22 -5.45 4.72
CA GLN A 125 -5.07 -6.90 4.84
C GLN A 125 -6.06 -7.65 3.94
N ASN A 126 -7.32 -7.22 3.91
CA ASN A 126 -8.36 -7.88 3.11
C ASN A 126 -8.04 -7.78 1.61
N GLN A 127 -7.59 -6.62 1.13
CA GLN A 127 -7.18 -6.42 -0.27
C GLN A 127 -5.96 -7.29 -0.62
N TYR A 128 -4.96 -7.32 0.27
CA TYR A 128 -3.76 -8.13 0.04
C TYR A 128 -4.07 -9.63 0.05
N LEU A 129 -4.86 -10.11 0.99
CA LEU A 129 -5.25 -11.52 1.07
C LEU A 129 -6.15 -11.93 -0.09
N ALA A 130 -7.11 -11.09 -0.51
CA ALA A 130 -7.90 -11.30 -1.71
C ALA A 130 -7.00 -11.42 -2.95
N SER A 131 -5.98 -10.57 -3.05
CA SER A 131 -5.00 -10.63 -4.13
C SER A 131 -4.13 -11.89 -4.09
N LYS A 132 -3.99 -12.57 -2.97
CA LYS A 132 -3.25 -13.85 -2.83
C LYS A 132 -4.16 -15.09 -2.91
N SER A 133 -5.47 -14.89 -2.97
CA SER A 133 -6.41 -16.00 -3.08
C SER A 133 -6.10 -16.81 -4.34
N LYS A 134 -6.03 -18.13 -4.19
CA LYS A 134 -5.85 -19.05 -5.30
C LYS A 134 -7.14 -19.28 -6.11
N GLN A 135 -8.24 -18.70 -5.67
CA GLN A 135 -9.49 -18.76 -6.43
C GLN A 135 -9.35 -17.86 -7.66
N LEU A 136 -9.03 -18.49 -8.77
CA LEU A 136 -9.09 -17.82 -10.06
C LEU A 136 -10.54 -17.41 -10.34
N PRO A 137 -10.77 -16.21 -10.89
CA PRO A 137 -12.07 -15.84 -11.40
C PRO A 137 -12.54 -16.91 -12.38
N GLN A 138 -13.82 -17.31 -12.29
CA GLN A 138 -14.36 -18.26 -13.25
C GLN A 138 -14.50 -17.60 -14.63
N GLU A 139 -14.37 -18.40 -15.69
CA GLU A 139 -14.70 -17.97 -17.03
C GLU A 139 -16.18 -17.61 -17.11
N GLN A 140 -16.51 -16.41 -17.61
CA GLN A 140 -17.87 -15.89 -17.67
C GLN A 140 -18.14 -15.24 -19.02
N GLU A 141 -19.26 -15.58 -19.63
CA GLU A 141 -19.79 -14.79 -20.75
C GLU A 141 -20.37 -13.49 -20.20
N VAL A 142 -20.05 -12.39 -20.81
CA VAL A 142 -20.48 -11.06 -20.39
C VAL A 142 -21.03 -10.28 -21.57
N GLN A 143 -22.12 -9.58 -21.32
CA GLN A 143 -22.64 -8.57 -22.24
C GLN A 143 -22.50 -7.21 -21.58
N PHE A 144 -21.76 -6.34 -22.20
CA PHE A 144 -21.59 -4.97 -21.71
C PHE A 144 -22.56 -4.03 -22.41
N GLN A 145 -23.21 -3.21 -21.64
CA GLN A 145 -23.94 -2.04 -22.15
C GLN A 145 -23.14 -0.77 -21.79
N LEU A 146 -23.21 0.22 -22.66
CA LEU A 146 -22.52 1.49 -22.45
C LEU A 146 -22.98 2.13 -21.13
N HIS A 147 -22.02 2.58 -20.32
CA HIS A 147 -22.20 3.15 -18.97
C HIS A 147 -22.75 2.20 -17.91
N GLN A 148 -22.99 0.93 -18.23
CA GLN A 148 -23.39 -0.07 -17.23
C GLN A 148 -22.18 -0.52 -16.42
N GLN A 149 -22.34 -0.57 -15.11
CA GLN A 149 -21.37 -1.19 -14.20
C GLN A 149 -21.72 -2.66 -13.99
N LEU A 150 -20.74 -3.52 -14.21
CA LEU A 150 -20.83 -4.94 -13.93
C LEU A 150 -19.91 -5.29 -12.76
N GLN A 151 -20.46 -5.88 -11.73
CA GLN A 151 -19.74 -6.30 -10.53
C GLN A 151 -19.26 -7.74 -10.70
N PHE A 152 -17.95 -7.95 -10.62
CA PHE A 152 -17.32 -9.28 -10.61
C PHE A 152 -16.52 -9.47 -9.32
N THR A 153 -16.08 -10.69 -9.06
CA THR A 153 -15.20 -10.98 -7.91
C THR A 153 -13.85 -10.27 -8.00
N SER A 154 -13.41 -9.96 -9.22
CA SER A 154 -12.15 -9.25 -9.51
C SER A 154 -12.27 -7.71 -9.47
N GLY A 155 -13.49 -7.17 -9.39
CA GLY A 155 -13.73 -5.73 -9.38
C GLY A 155 -14.98 -5.30 -10.12
N VAL A 156 -15.09 -3.99 -10.33
CA VAL A 156 -16.19 -3.38 -11.10
C VAL A 156 -15.69 -3.04 -12.48
N PHE A 157 -16.41 -3.44 -13.51
CA PHE A 157 -16.09 -3.15 -14.89
C PHE A 157 -17.17 -2.24 -15.50
N GLN A 158 -16.74 -1.24 -16.23
CA GLN A 158 -17.62 -0.30 -16.91
C GLN A 158 -17.05 0.03 -18.29
N ILE A 159 -17.95 0.16 -19.27
CA ILE A 159 -17.58 0.63 -20.61
C ILE A 159 -17.97 2.09 -20.74
N GLU A 160 -17.00 2.88 -21.17
CA GLU A 160 -17.18 4.29 -21.46
C GLU A 160 -16.81 4.59 -22.91
N SER A 161 -17.50 5.59 -23.49
CA SER A 161 -17.17 6.08 -24.83
C SER A 161 -15.84 6.84 -24.78
N SER A 162 -14.91 6.45 -25.67
CA SER A 162 -13.60 7.09 -25.79
C SER A 162 -13.19 7.22 -27.25
N LYS A 163 -12.28 8.16 -27.53
CA LYS A 163 -11.66 8.31 -28.86
C LYS A 163 -10.66 7.18 -29.17
N MET A 164 -10.19 6.48 -28.16
CA MET A 164 -9.25 5.37 -28.27
C MET A 164 -9.75 4.19 -27.43
N GLY A 165 -9.55 2.98 -27.92
CA GLY A 165 -9.98 1.77 -27.22
C GLY A 165 -10.45 0.70 -28.20
N LEU A 166 -11.39 -0.13 -27.73
CA LEU A 166 -11.96 -1.21 -28.52
C LEU A 166 -13.07 -0.67 -29.44
N ALA A 167 -13.15 -1.18 -30.67
CA ALA A 167 -14.22 -0.82 -31.58
C ALA A 167 -15.58 -1.24 -31.02
N PHE A 168 -16.57 -0.34 -31.08
CA PHE A 168 -17.91 -0.58 -30.53
C PHE A 168 -18.58 -1.84 -31.15
N ALA A 169 -18.30 -2.14 -32.42
CA ALA A 169 -18.82 -3.33 -33.08
C ALA A 169 -18.46 -4.65 -32.37
N LEU A 170 -17.34 -4.70 -31.63
CA LEU A 170 -16.93 -5.89 -30.87
C LEU A 170 -17.90 -6.21 -29.73
N PHE A 171 -18.62 -5.22 -29.20
CA PHE A 171 -19.56 -5.42 -28.10
C PHE A 171 -20.91 -6.02 -28.57
N ASN A 172 -21.13 -6.17 -29.89
CA ASN A 172 -22.24 -6.93 -30.44
C ASN A 172 -22.00 -8.45 -30.43
N HIS A 173 -20.75 -8.87 -30.17
CA HIS A 173 -20.39 -10.28 -30.04
C HIS A 173 -20.45 -10.73 -28.58
N LYS A 174 -20.43 -12.05 -28.38
CA LYS A 174 -20.29 -12.60 -27.03
C LYS A 174 -18.87 -12.39 -26.52
N LEU A 175 -18.77 -11.58 -25.50
CA LEU A 175 -17.52 -11.33 -24.81
C LEU A 175 -17.35 -12.33 -23.68
N THR A 176 -16.13 -12.77 -23.46
CA THR A 176 -15.78 -13.70 -22.39
C THR A 176 -14.69 -13.10 -21.53
N LEU A 177 -14.91 -13.09 -20.22
CA LEU A 177 -13.88 -12.82 -19.23
C LEU A 177 -13.29 -14.13 -18.76
N LYS A 178 -11.98 -14.32 -18.97
CA LYS A 178 -11.24 -15.52 -18.62
C LYS A 178 -10.17 -15.22 -17.57
N PRO A 179 -9.90 -16.15 -16.64
CA PRO A 179 -8.74 -16.02 -15.78
C PRO A 179 -7.45 -16.12 -16.59
N ARG A 180 -6.42 -15.45 -16.12
CA ARG A 180 -5.09 -15.60 -16.66
C ARG A 180 -4.47 -16.90 -16.19
N LEU A 181 -4.07 -17.78 -17.13
CA LEU A 181 -3.46 -19.06 -16.85
C LEU A 181 -1.93 -19.06 -17.02
N GLY A 182 -1.40 -18.10 -17.78
CA GLY A 182 0.02 -17.99 -18.13
C GLY A 182 0.32 -18.47 -19.55
N GLY A 183 1.31 -17.85 -20.17
CA GLY A 183 1.68 -18.16 -21.57
C GLY A 183 0.89 -17.41 -22.64
N GLU A 184 -0.08 -16.58 -22.23
CA GLU A 184 -0.90 -15.80 -23.15
C GLU A 184 -0.07 -14.79 -23.95
N LYS A 185 -0.54 -14.53 -25.18
CA LYS A 185 0.02 -13.50 -26.05
C LYS A 185 -1.07 -12.50 -26.43
N ILE A 186 -0.73 -11.23 -26.48
CA ILE A 186 -1.61 -10.13 -26.85
C ILE A 186 -1.05 -9.37 -28.05
N HIS A 187 -1.92 -8.86 -28.90
CA HIS A 187 -1.56 -7.92 -29.95
C HIS A 187 -1.72 -6.49 -29.43
N LEU A 188 -0.60 -5.83 -29.19
CA LEU A 188 -0.60 -4.45 -28.69
C LEU A 188 -0.68 -3.47 -29.85
N TYR A 189 -1.50 -2.42 -29.71
CA TYR A 189 -1.58 -1.35 -30.69
C TYR A 189 -0.20 -0.73 -30.93
N GLY A 190 0.15 -0.54 -32.21
CA GLY A 190 1.46 0.04 -32.58
C GLY A 190 2.66 -0.94 -32.50
N ARG A 191 2.45 -2.20 -32.17
CA ARG A 191 3.52 -3.23 -32.18
C ARG A 191 3.22 -4.33 -33.18
N VAL A 192 4.28 -4.80 -33.84
CA VAL A 192 4.17 -5.90 -34.82
C VAL A 192 4.23 -7.23 -34.07
N GLY A 193 3.26 -8.12 -34.40
CA GLY A 193 3.23 -9.49 -33.90
C GLY A 193 2.62 -9.67 -32.53
N ALA A 194 2.61 -10.93 -32.09
CA ALA A 194 2.06 -11.32 -30.79
C ALA A 194 3.10 -11.11 -29.67
N TRP A 195 2.73 -10.39 -28.63
CA TRP A 195 3.59 -10.05 -27.50
C TRP A 195 3.21 -10.87 -26.26
N PRO A 196 4.16 -11.40 -25.49
CA PRO A 196 3.83 -12.12 -24.27
C PRO A 196 3.10 -11.20 -23.28
N LEU A 197 1.89 -11.61 -22.84
CA LEU A 197 1.07 -10.84 -21.89
C LEU A 197 1.83 -10.53 -20.60
N LYS A 198 2.67 -11.47 -20.11
CA LYS A 198 3.52 -11.26 -18.95
C LYS A 198 4.41 -10.00 -19.08
N LYS A 199 5.00 -9.77 -20.27
CA LYS A 199 5.83 -8.60 -20.52
C LYS A 199 5.00 -7.32 -20.60
N ALA A 200 3.83 -7.38 -21.26
CA ALA A 200 2.91 -6.23 -21.32
C ALA A 200 2.46 -5.79 -19.92
N ILE A 201 2.10 -6.73 -19.05
CA ILE A 201 1.74 -6.48 -17.64
C ILE A 201 2.91 -5.86 -16.85
N GLN A 202 4.14 -6.30 -17.09
CA GLN A 202 5.33 -5.74 -16.44
C GLN A 202 5.62 -4.32 -16.92
N GLU A 203 5.51 -4.06 -18.22
CA GLU A 203 5.70 -2.73 -18.82
C GLU A 203 4.60 -1.74 -18.39
N ALA A 204 3.37 -2.23 -18.21
CA ALA A 204 2.27 -1.46 -17.66
C ALA A 204 2.39 -1.20 -16.14
N HIS A 205 3.50 -1.65 -15.52
CA HIS A 205 3.78 -1.48 -14.09
C HIS A 205 2.69 -2.01 -13.16
N ILE A 206 1.93 -3.02 -13.60
CA ILE A 206 0.91 -3.66 -12.76
C ILE A 206 1.60 -4.36 -11.59
N PHE A 207 1.09 -4.10 -10.40
CA PHE A 207 1.66 -4.60 -9.16
C PHE A 207 1.76 -6.12 -9.11
N PRO A 208 2.88 -6.71 -8.64
CA PRO A 208 3.06 -8.16 -8.57
C PRO A 208 1.93 -8.90 -7.85
N TRP A 209 1.40 -8.32 -6.78
CA TRP A 209 0.32 -8.91 -5.99
C TRP A 209 -1.05 -8.86 -6.67
N MET A 210 -1.23 -8.02 -7.70
CA MET A 210 -2.46 -7.95 -8.50
C MET A 210 -2.43 -8.80 -9.77
N ARG A 211 -1.27 -9.29 -10.19
CA ARG A 211 -1.11 -9.91 -11.51
C ARG A 211 -1.88 -11.23 -11.72
N HIS A 212 -2.22 -11.91 -10.65
CA HIS A 212 -2.96 -13.17 -10.74
C HIS A 212 -4.48 -12.97 -10.67
N THR A 213 -4.96 -11.79 -10.28
CA THR A 213 -6.38 -11.44 -10.33
C THR A 213 -6.79 -10.86 -11.69
N ILE A 214 -5.83 -10.63 -12.58
CA ILE A 214 -6.09 -10.10 -13.93
C ILE A 214 -6.97 -11.07 -14.70
N GLN A 215 -8.05 -10.54 -15.26
CA GLN A 215 -8.92 -11.24 -16.19
C GLN A 215 -8.63 -10.78 -17.62
N ILE A 216 -8.81 -11.70 -18.56
CA ILE A 216 -8.61 -11.49 -19.98
C ILE A 216 -9.97 -11.32 -20.63
N LEU A 217 -10.20 -10.17 -21.27
CA LEU A 217 -11.35 -9.97 -22.13
C LEU A 217 -11.07 -10.55 -23.52
N SER A 218 -11.94 -11.42 -24.01
CA SER A 218 -11.83 -12.05 -25.33
C SER A 218 -13.16 -12.10 -26.06
N VAL A 219 -13.09 -12.14 -27.39
CA VAL A 219 -14.18 -12.46 -28.31
C VAL A 219 -13.71 -13.57 -29.24
N ASP A 220 -14.52 -14.61 -29.42
CA ASP A 220 -14.18 -15.77 -30.29
C ASP A 220 -12.75 -16.29 -30.11
N ASN A 221 -12.30 -16.38 -28.85
CA ASN A 221 -10.94 -16.73 -28.41
C ASN A 221 -9.83 -15.74 -28.81
N VAL A 222 -10.16 -14.59 -29.37
CA VAL A 222 -9.20 -13.53 -29.63
C VAL A 222 -9.15 -12.59 -28.41
N MET A 223 -7.95 -12.40 -27.84
CA MET A 223 -7.75 -11.51 -26.71
C MET A 223 -7.89 -10.06 -27.15
N LEU A 224 -8.79 -9.32 -26.50
CA LEU A 224 -9.01 -7.90 -26.74
C LEU A 224 -8.25 -7.02 -25.74
N GLY A 225 -8.14 -7.48 -24.48
CA GLY A 225 -7.53 -6.72 -23.41
C GLY A 225 -7.48 -7.46 -22.08
N VAL A 226 -6.97 -6.77 -21.07
CA VAL A 226 -6.85 -7.24 -19.68
C VAL A 226 -7.21 -6.11 -18.72
#